data_26187a8c8db95238007a0249cd4c2470
#
_entry.id   26187a8c8db95238007a0249cd4c2470
#
_cell.length_a   1.000
_cell.length_b   1.000
_cell.length_c   1.000
_cell.angle_alpha   90.00
_cell.angle_beta   90.00
_cell.angle_gamma   90.00
#
_symmetry.space_group_name_H-M   'P 1'
#
loop_
_entity.id
_entity.type
_entity.pdbx_description
1 polymer ?
#
loop_
_entity_poly.entity_id
_entity_poly.type
_entity_poly.pdbx_seq_one_letter_code
_entity_poly.pdbx_strand_id
1 'polypeptide(L)'
;MRKVHLISVTEPLVLDLALALREKGYEVSASGCGLTEEMIGRLHNAGCTCYGDGWFPEKLIKDIHSVVLGAKVKQDNPELLRAKELGMLIQSIPEFIFQRTRSKTRVVVAGSRGKKTIISMMVCALRRQKLAFDYALTSKVDSLPNRVHLSYEARIALIEGDEHITSALDKRFQLEFYRPHIAILTNLSWSTETDHATPEAY
;
A
#
# COMPACT_ATOMS: atom_id res chain seq x y z
N MET A 1 -13.01 17.29 2.87
CA MET A 1 -12.23 16.30 2.09
C MET A 1 -11.20 15.69 3.02
N ARG A 2 -10.93 14.38 2.96
CA ARG A 2 -9.92 13.75 3.85
C ARG A 2 -8.53 14.00 3.29
N LYS A 3 -7.62 14.47 4.15
CA LYS A 3 -6.22 14.74 3.80
C LYS A 3 -5.34 13.61 4.28
N VAL A 4 -4.50 13.09 3.41
CA VAL A 4 -3.58 11.98 3.69
C VAL A 4 -2.19 12.34 3.20
N HIS A 5 -1.17 12.11 4.03
CA HIS A 5 0.22 12.24 3.65
C HIS A 5 0.87 10.86 3.52
N LEU A 6 1.62 10.62 2.45
CA LEU A 6 2.33 9.36 2.23
C LEU A 6 3.84 9.59 2.29
N ILE A 7 4.51 8.84 3.14
CA ILE A 7 5.97 8.87 3.30
C ILE A 7 6.57 7.70 2.53
N SER A 8 7.63 7.96 1.74
CA SER A 8 8.37 7.01 0.89
C SER A 8 7.65 6.60 -0.40
N VAL A 9 7.15 7.60 -1.16
CA VAL A 9 6.48 7.34 -2.45
C VAL A 9 7.43 6.87 -3.57
N THR A 10 8.71 6.71 -3.30
CA THR A 10 9.65 5.97 -4.15
C THR A 10 9.33 4.47 -4.23
N GLU A 11 8.62 3.95 -3.24
CA GLU A 11 8.10 2.58 -3.29
C GLU A 11 6.90 2.51 -4.26
N PRO A 12 6.93 1.62 -5.27
CA PRO A 12 5.90 1.60 -6.31
C PRO A 12 4.47 1.42 -5.79
N LEU A 13 4.29 0.67 -4.71
CA LEU A 13 2.99 0.47 -4.08
C LEU A 13 2.48 1.77 -3.42
N VAL A 14 3.38 2.53 -2.77
CA VAL A 14 3.04 3.82 -2.13
C VAL A 14 2.66 4.85 -3.18
N LEU A 15 3.42 4.93 -4.28
CA LEU A 15 3.12 5.82 -5.40
C LEU A 15 1.74 5.52 -5.98
N ASP A 16 1.47 4.25 -6.31
CA ASP A 16 0.19 3.85 -6.90
C ASP A 16 -0.96 4.03 -5.90
N LEU A 17 -0.72 3.89 -4.59
CA LEU A 17 -1.69 4.22 -3.55
C LEU A 17 -2.02 5.73 -3.52
N ALA A 18 -1.01 6.60 -3.67
CA ALA A 18 -1.23 8.04 -3.75
C ALA A 18 -2.17 8.40 -4.91
N LEU A 19 -1.91 7.83 -6.09
CA LEU A 19 -2.75 8.03 -7.28
C LEU A 19 -4.18 7.54 -7.06
N ALA A 20 -4.36 6.32 -6.55
CA ALA A 20 -5.66 5.74 -6.27
C ALA A 20 -6.47 6.54 -5.24
N LEU A 21 -5.81 7.12 -4.25
CA LEU A 21 -6.47 8.00 -3.27
C LEU A 21 -6.94 9.31 -3.88
N ARG A 22 -6.16 9.89 -4.80
CA ARG A 22 -6.59 11.08 -5.55
C ARG A 22 -7.81 10.80 -6.40
N GLU A 23 -7.82 9.71 -7.17
CA GLU A 23 -8.98 9.26 -7.94
C GLU A 23 -10.22 9.08 -7.05
N LYS A 24 -10.03 8.63 -5.81
CA LYS A 24 -11.10 8.48 -4.81
C LYS A 24 -11.52 9.79 -4.13
N GLY A 25 -10.93 10.92 -4.49
CA GLY A 25 -11.31 12.25 -4.00
C GLY A 25 -10.64 12.65 -2.68
N TYR A 26 -9.51 12.03 -2.31
CA TYR A 26 -8.70 12.49 -1.18
C TYR A 26 -7.82 13.68 -1.59
N GLU A 27 -7.50 14.54 -0.65
CA GLU A 27 -6.38 15.47 -0.76
C GLU A 27 -5.11 14.72 -0.33
N VAL A 28 -4.17 14.57 -1.25
CA VAL A 28 -2.97 13.75 -1.06
C VAL A 28 -1.73 14.58 -1.16
N SER A 29 -0.88 14.52 -0.14
CA SER A 29 0.51 14.96 -0.18
C SER A 29 1.46 13.77 -0.05
N ALA A 30 2.63 13.88 -0.62
CA ALA A 30 3.56 12.76 -0.72
C ALA A 30 5.02 13.24 -0.70
N SER A 31 5.90 12.44 -0.10
CA SER A 31 7.32 12.70 0.02
C SER A 31 8.15 11.44 -0.17
N GLY A 32 9.43 11.60 -0.46
CA GLY A 32 10.38 10.49 -0.60
C GLY A 32 11.75 10.95 -1.03
N CYS A 33 12.78 10.20 -0.68
CA CYS A 33 14.14 10.42 -1.20
C CYS A 33 14.43 9.51 -2.39
N GLY A 34 15.05 10.04 -3.43
CA GLY A 34 15.31 9.37 -4.70
C GLY A 34 14.13 9.44 -5.66
N LEU A 35 13.29 10.48 -5.56
CA LEU A 35 12.22 10.74 -6.51
C LEU A 35 12.78 11.18 -7.86
N THR A 36 12.37 10.49 -8.92
CA THR A 36 12.68 10.89 -10.29
C THR A 36 11.69 11.97 -10.77
N GLU A 37 12.09 12.74 -11.78
CA GLU A 37 11.19 13.70 -12.43
C GLU A 37 9.91 13.06 -12.95
N GLU A 38 10.00 11.83 -13.45
CA GLU A 38 8.84 11.05 -13.89
C GLU A 38 7.85 10.78 -12.73
N MET A 39 8.35 10.36 -11.56
CA MET A 39 7.52 10.12 -10.38
C MET A 39 6.83 11.40 -9.90
N ILE A 40 7.59 12.50 -9.83
CA ILE A 40 7.08 13.82 -9.45
C ILE A 40 6.02 14.27 -10.46
N GLY A 41 6.28 14.12 -11.75
CA GLY A 41 5.33 14.43 -12.82
C GLY A 41 4.04 13.60 -12.72
N ARG A 42 4.13 12.29 -12.43
CA ARG A 42 2.96 11.43 -12.21
C ARG A 42 2.11 11.90 -11.01
N LEU A 43 2.75 12.28 -9.91
CA LEU A 43 2.06 12.80 -8.73
C LEU A 43 1.35 14.11 -9.03
N HIS A 44 2.03 15.07 -9.65
CA HIS A 44 1.46 16.38 -10.01
C HIS A 44 0.30 16.25 -11.01
N ASN A 45 0.46 15.43 -12.05
CA ASN A 45 -0.58 15.19 -13.05
C ASN A 45 -1.85 14.56 -12.44
N ALA A 46 -1.69 13.76 -11.40
CA ALA A 46 -2.81 13.22 -10.64
C ALA A 46 -3.39 14.23 -9.63
N GLY A 47 -2.77 15.39 -9.45
CA GLY A 47 -3.17 16.41 -8.47
C GLY A 47 -2.72 16.12 -7.04
N CYS A 48 -1.71 15.27 -6.84
CA CYS A 48 -1.05 15.11 -5.54
C CYS A 48 -0.09 16.27 -5.29
N THR A 49 0.04 16.69 -4.04
CA THR A 49 1.05 17.66 -3.63
C THR A 49 2.38 16.95 -3.36
N CYS A 50 3.40 17.28 -4.13
CA CYS A 50 4.77 16.82 -3.90
C CYS A 50 5.70 18.04 -3.97
N TYR A 51 6.52 18.23 -2.94
CA TYR A 51 7.40 19.41 -2.83
C TYR A 51 8.76 19.22 -3.50
N GLY A 52 9.04 18.03 -4.02
CA GLY A 52 10.30 17.65 -4.64
C GLY A 52 10.89 16.40 -4.01
N ASP A 53 12.17 16.14 -4.32
CA ASP A 53 12.90 15.04 -3.71
C ASP A 53 13.34 15.39 -2.29
N GLY A 54 13.07 14.51 -1.33
CA GLY A 54 13.43 14.66 0.07
C GLY A 54 12.29 14.58 1.06
N TRP A 55 12.54 15.07 2.28
CA TRP A 55 11.62 15.09 3.41
C TRP A 55 11.29 16.52 3.82
N PHE A 56 10.02 16.81 4.09
CA PHE A 56 9.50 18.16 4.37
C PHE A 56 8.66 18.16 5.65
N PRO A 57 9.25 17.91 6.84
CA PRO A 57 8.52 17.80 8.09
C PRO A 57 7.72 19.07 8.45
N GLU A 58 8.18 20.24 8.01
CA GLU A 58 7.49 21.53 8.21
C GLU A 58 6.16 21.63 7.45
N LYS A 59 5.96 20.78 6.44
CA LYS A 59 4.71 20.71 5.67
C LYS A 59 3.64 19.83 6.33
N LEU A 60 4.02 19.07 7.36
CA LEU A 60 3.04 18.29 8.12
C LEU A 60 2.36 19.20 9.14
N ILE A 61 1.06 19.41 8.93
CA ILE A 61 0.20 20.24 9.77
C ILE A 61 -0.95 19.41 10.33
N LYS A 62 -1.51 19.82 11.48
CA LYS A 62 -2.60 19.10 12.18
C LYS A 62 -3.88 18.85 11.36
N ASP A 63 -4.02 19.48 10.24
CA ASP A 63 -5.11 19.35 9.29
C ASP A 63 -5.05 18.02 8.48
N ILE A 64 -3.87 17.35 8.45
CA ILE A 64 -3.69 16.04 7.83
C ILE A 64 -4.30 14.96 8.73
N HIS A 65 -5.28 14.21 8.19
CA HIS A 65 -6.04 13.21 8.96
C HIS A 65 -5.25 11.94 9.27
N SER A 66 -4.36 11.54 8.36
CA SER A 66 -3.51 10.36 8.56
C SER A 66 -2.24 10.44 7.74
N VAL A 67 -1.19 9.82 8.28
CA VAL A 67 0.10 9.61 7.63
C VAL A 67 0.25 8.12 7.32
N VAL A 68 0.54 7.78 6.08
CA VAL A 68 0.75 6.40 5.63
C VAL A 68 2.22 6.17 5.36
N LEU A 69 2.78 5.12 5.98
CA LEU A 69 4.19 4.80 5.88
C LEU A 69 4.44 3.72 4.83
N GLY A 70 5.39 3.96 3.93
CA GLY A 70 6.03 2.91 3.16
C GLY A 70 6.79 1.92 4.07
N ALA A 71 7.00 0.70 3.58
CA ALA A 71 7.63 -0.36 4.35
C ALA A 71 9.10 -0.04 4.71
N LYS A 72 9.77 0.76 3.89
CA LYS A 72 11.19 1.13 4.04
C LYS A 72 11.45 2.38 4.88
N VAL A 73 10.39 3.02 5.40
CA VAL A 73 10.52 4.22 6.24
C VAL A 73 11.21 3.85 7.56
N LYS A 74 12.35 4.50 7.84
CA LYS A 74 13.12 4.28 9.07
C LYS A 74 12.49 5.01 10.25
N GLN A 75 12.82 4.57 11.48
CA GLN A 75 12.30 5.16 12.71
C GLN A 75 12.76 6.61 12.96
N ASP A 76 13.90 6.98 12.39
CA ASP A 76 14.52 8.31 12.47
C ASP A 76 14.08 9.26 11.34
N ASN A 77 13.14 8.85 10.50
CA ASN A 77 12.64 9.70 9.42
C ASN A 77 12.02 11.00 9.98
N PRO A 78 12.45 12.19 9.49
CA PRO A 78 12.06 13.47 10.08
C PRO A 78 10.55 13.75 9.98
N GLU A 79 9.90 13.31 8.92
CA GLU A 79 8.43 13.45 8.78
C GLU A 79 7.69 12.50 9.72
N LEU A 80 8.20 11.27 9.90
CA LEU A 80 7.63 10.35 10.87
C LEU A 80 7.75 10.88 12.30
N LEU A 81 8.90 11.44 12.66
CA LEU A 81 9.10 12.09 13.96
C LEU A 81 8.13 13.26 14.14
N ARG A 82 8.00 14.09 13.13
CA ARG A 82 7.06 15.22 13.14
C ARG A 82 5.60 14.78 13.28
N ALA A 83 5.20 13.71 12.58
CA ALA A 83 3.86 13.14 12.68
C ALA A 83 3.56 12.64 14.10
N LYS A 84 4.55 12.02 14.77
CA LYS A 84 4.44 11.60 16.19
C LYS A 84 4.29 12.78 17.13
N GLU A 85 5.11 13.83 16.97
CA GLU A 85 5.02 15.06 17.77
C GLU A 85 3.63 15.72 17.67
N LEU A 86 3.06 15.73 16.47
CA LEU A 86 1.74 16.31 16.24
C LEU A 86 0.58 15.40 16.68
N GLY A 87 0.86 14.17 17.13
CA GLY A 87 -0.14 13.19 17.53
C GLY A 87 -1.03 12.72 16.38
N MET A 88 -0.48 12.67 15.18
CA MET A 88 -1.21 12.25 13.97
C MET A 88 -1.51 10.75 13.98
N LEU A 89 -2.59 10.34 13.29
CA LEU A 89 -2.84 8.94 13.01
C LEU A 89 -1.81 8.43 12.00
N ILE A 90 -0.92 7.56 12.47
CA ILE A 90 0.12 6.95 11.64
C ILE A 90 -0.31 5.51 11.35
N GLN A 91 -0.28 5.12 10.09
CA GLN A 91 -0.69 3.79 9.62
C GLN A 91 0.34 3.23 8.65
N SER A 92 0.58 1.94 8.71
CA SER A 92 1.27 1.22 7.64
C SER A 92 0.36 1.04 6.42
N ILE A 93 0.93 0.68 5.28
CA ILE A 93 0.14 0.38 4.07
C ILE A 93 -0.89 -0.74 4.34
N PRO A 94 -0.53 -1.89 4.93
CA PRO A 94 -1.49 -2.96 5.22
C PRO A 94 -2.63 -2.51 6.13
N GLU A 95 -2.35 -1.74 7.18
CA GLU A 95 -3.39 -1.17 8.06
C GLU A 95 -4.32 -0.25 7.28
N PHE A 96 -3.75 0.63 6.47
CA PHE A 96 -4.53 1.56 5.66
C PHE A 96 -5.43 0.83 4.66
N ILE A 97 -4.90 -0.15 3.91
CA ILE A 97 -5.66 -0.97 2.97
C ILE A 97 -6.76 -1.76 3.68
N PHE A 98 -6.46 -2.37 4.83
CA PHE A 98 -7.47 -3.04 5.64
C PHE A 98 -8.64 -2.11 5.99
N GLN A 99 -8.35 -0.90 6.48
CA GLN A 99 -9.37 0.08 6.83
C GLN A 99 -10.24 0.49 5.62
N ARG A 100 -9.66 0.59 4.42
CA ARG A 100 -10.39 0.94 3.18
C ARG A 100 -11.19 -0.21 2.60
N THR A 101 -10.82 -1.45 2.93
CA THR A 101 -11.49 -2.67 2.45
C THR A 101 -12.31 -3.38 3.53
N ARG A 102 -12.48 -2.76 4.70
CA ARG A 102 -13.15 -3.39 5.86
C ARG A 102 -14.56 -3.90 5.58
N SER A 103 -15.32 -3.18 4.74
CA SER A 103 -16.69 -3.55 4.35
C SER A 103 -16.75 -4.47 3.13
N LYS A 104 -15.61 -4.95 2.62
CA LYS A 104 -15.53 -5.75 1.40
C LYS A 104 -15.10 -7.18 1.70
N THR A 105 -15.47 -8.10 0.83
CA THR A 105 -14.92 -9.46 0.86
C THR A 105 -13.47 -9.41 0.43
N ARG A 106 -12.56 -9.58 1.39
CA ARG A 106 -11.13 -9.58 1.13
C ARG A 106 -10.66 -10.96 0.74
N VAL A 107 -10.12 -11.05 -0.48
CA VAL A 107 -9.46 -12.23 -1.01
C VAL A 107 -7.97 -11.94 -1.00
N VAL A 108 -7.21 -12.67 -0.22
CA VAL A 108 -5.77 -12.49 -0.07
C VAL A 108 -5.04 -13.67 -0.69
N VAL A 109 -4.15 -13.38 -1.62
CA VAL A 109 -3.28 -14.38 -2.25
C VAL A 109 -1.89 -14.22 -1.67
N ALA A 110 -1.43 -15.22 -0.94
CA ALA A 110 -0.14 -15.24 -0.25
C ALA A 110 0.70 -16.46 -0.65
N GLY A 111 1.95 -16.49 -0.19
CA GLY A 111 2.91 -17.55 -0.44
C GLY A 111 4.14 -17.06 -1.19
N SER A 112 5.18 -17.87 -1.21
CA SER A 112 6.52 -17.51 -1.71
C SER A 112 6.58 -17.36 -3.24
N ARG A 113 5.83 -18.19 -3.99
CA ARG A 113 5.82 -18.17 -5.47
C ARG A 113 4.41 -18.36 -6.01
N GLY A 114 4.18 -17.89 -7.25
CA GLY A 114 2.92 -18.10 -7.97
C GLY A 114 1.82 -17.05 -7.67
N LYS A 115 1.99 -16.15 -6.69
CA LYS A 115 1.02 -15.10 -6.37
C LYS A 115 0.58 -14.32 -7.60
N LYS A 116 1.52 -13.73 -8.36
CA LYS A 116 1.22 -12.93 -9.55
C LYS A 116 0.38 -13.69 -10.59
N THR A 117 0.67 -14.97 -10.81
CA THR A 117 -0.07 -15.81 -11.77
C THR A 117 -1.51 -16.01 -11.34
N ILE A 118 -1.73 -16.40 -10.07
CA ILE A 118 -3.09 -16.58 -9.53
C ILE A 118 -3.87 -15.27 -9.57
N ILE A 119 -3.25 -14.16 -9.13
CA ILE A 119 -3.86 -12.84 -9.18
C ILE A 119 -4.25 -12.45 -10.62
N SER A 120 -3.37 -12.69 -11.60
CA SER A 120 -3.67 -12.38 -13.00
C SER A 120 -4.86 -13.19 -13.53
N MET A 121 -4.96 -14.47 -13.17
CA MET A 121 -6.12 -15.31 -13.51
C MET A 121 -7.41 -14.80 -12.86
N MET A 122 -7.35 -14.41 -11.57
CA MET A 122 -8.50 -13.85 -10.86
C MET A 122 -8.96 -12.53 -11.45
N VAL A 123 -8.03 -11.62 -11.79
CA VAL A 123 -8.32 -10.36 -12.48
C VAL A 123 -9.04 -10.62 -13.81
N CYS A 124 -8.54 -11.58 -14.58
CA CYS A 124 -9.17 -11.97 -15.84
C CYS A 124 -10.60 -12.49 -15.63
N ALA A 125 -10.80 -13.38 -14.66
CA ALA A 125 -12.12 -13.94 -14.34
C ALA A 125 -13.12 -12.86 -13.87
N LEU A 126 -12.69 -11.99 -12.94
CA LEU A 126 -13.55 -10.91 -12.42
C LEU A 126 -13.96 -9.93 -13.54
N ARG A 127 -13.02 -9.57 -14.42
CA ARG A 127 -13.29 -8.70 -15.57
C ARG A 127 -14.29 -9.35 -16.56
N ARG A 128 -14.09 -10.64 -16.87
CA ARG A 128 -15.02 -11.37 -17.75
C ARG A 128 -16.44 -11.42 -17.20
N GLN A 129 -16.58 -11.52 -15.88
CA GLN A 129 -17.85 -11.48 -15.18
C GLN A 129 -18.38 -10.04 -14.97
N LYS A 130 -17.65 -9.01 -15.42
CA LYS A 130 -17.98 -7.58 -15.24
C LYS A 130 -18.19 -7.20 -13.76
N LEU A 131 -17.51 -7.87 -12.86
CA LEU A 131 -17.57 -7.59 -11.42
C LEU A 131 -16.60 -6.45 -11.09
N ALA A 132 -17.11 -5.44 -10.39
CA ALA A 132 -16.26 -4.39 -9.83
C ALA A 132 -15.46 -4.95 -8.65
N PHE A 133 -14.16 -4.70 -8.63
CA PHE A 133 -13.27 -5.12 -7.55
C PHE A 133 -12.20 -4.07 -7.28
N ASP A 134 -11.85 -3.92 -6.01
CA ASP A 134 -10.67 -3.19 -5.56
C ASP A 134 -9.47 -4.14 -5.57
N TYR A 135 -8.28 -3.56 -5.62
CA TYR A 135 -7.06 -4.35 -5.47
C TYR A 135 -5.92 -3.54 -4.86
N ALA A 136 -5.04 -4.25 -4.15
CA ALA A 136 -3.76 -3.74 -3.66
C ALA A 136 -2.71 -4.84 -3.85
N LEU A 137 -1.78 -4.63 -4.77
CA LEU A 137 -0.85 -5.64 -5.26
C LEU A 137 0.59 -5.12 -5.15
N THR A 138 1.49 -5.94 -4.64
CA THR A 138 2.94 -5.64 -4.64
C THR A 138 3.55 -5.85 -6.03
N SER A 139 3.06 -6.85 -6.75
CA SER A 139 3.45 -7.17 -8.11
C SER A 139 2.72 -6.30 -9.14
N LYS A 140 3.41 -5.92 -10.21
CA LYS A 140 2.74 -5.31 -11.38
C LYS A 140 2.05 -6.40 -12.20
N VAL A 141 0.74 -6.23 -12.41
CA VAL A 141 -0.07 -7.06 -13.31
C VAL A 141 -0.32 -6.28 -14.58
N ASP A 142 0.12 -6.80 -15.74
CA ASP A 142 0.17 -6.05 -16.99
C ASP A 142 -1.21 -5.60 -17.50
N SER A 143 -2.26 -6.34 -17.14
CA SER A 143 -3.64 -5.98 -17.47
C SER A 143 -4.23 -4.87 -16.58
N LEU A 144 -3.53 -4.43 -15.52
CA LEU A 144 -3.98 -3.39 -14.61
C LEU A 144 -3.15 -2.11 -14.80
N PRO A 145 -3.78 -0.91 -14.73
CA PRO A 145 -3.06 0.35 -14.92
C PRO A 145 -2.07 0.64 -13.78
N ASN A 146 -2.44 0.33 -12.56
CA ASN A 146 -1.67 0.58 -11.33
C ASN A 146 -1.71 -0.67 -10.44
N ARG A 147 -0.93 -0.66 -9.35
CA ARG A 147 -0.95 -1.72 -8.31
C ARG A 147 -2.08 -1.57 -7.33
N VAL A 148 -2.68 -0.39 -7.25
CA VAL A 148 -3.76 -0.10 -6.31
C VAL A 148 -4.94 0.50 -7.04
N HIS A 149 -6.12 0.02 -6.72
CA HIS A 149 -7.40 0.62 -7.08
C HIS A 149 -8.36 0.51 -5.91
N LEU A 150 -8.98 1.62 -5.54
CA LEU A 150 -9.94 1.70 -4.44
C LEU A 150 -11.20 2.43 -4.92
N SER A 151 -12.34 1.79 -4.79
CA SER A 151 -13.63 2.35 -5.18
C SER A 151 -14.63 2.32 -4.01
N TYR A 152 -15.80 2.88 -4.21
CA TYR A 152 -16.90 2.77 -3.26
C TYR A 152 -17.84 1.60 -3.61
N GLU A 153 -17.94 1.25 -4.88
CA GLU A 153 -18.92 0.30 -5.43
C GLU A 153 -18.47 -1.17 -5.30
N ALA A 154 -17.17 -1.41 -5.36
CA ALA A 154 -16.63 -2.77 -5.33
C ALA A 154 -16.95 -3.46 -4.00
N ARG A 155 -17.46 -4.68 -4.09
CA ARG A 155 -17.73 -5.56 -2.94
C ARG A 155 -16.58 -6.53 -2.65
N ILE A 156 -15.64 -6.67 -3.58
CA ILE A 156 -14.49 -7.57 -3.51
C ILE A 156 -13.23 -6.72 -3.45
N ALA A 157 -12.28 -7.09 -2.60
CA ALA A 157 -10.93 -6.56 -2.58
C ALA A 157 -9.93 -7.70 -2.76
N LEU A 158 -9.18 -7.66 -3.86
CA LEU A 158 -8.11 -8.61 -4.14
C LEU A 158 -6.79 -8.03 -3.63
N ILE A 159 -6.16 -8.73 -2.70
CA ILE A 159 -4.94 -8.25 -2.02
C ILE A 159 -3.84 -9.27 -2.22
N GLU A 160 -2.65 -8.80 -2.60
CA GLU A 160 -1.45 -9.62 -2.56
C GLU A 160 -0.86 -9.57 -1.16
N GLY A 161 -0.84 -10.72 -0.49
CA GLY A 161 -0.20 -10.89 0.81
C GLY A 161 1.30 -11.05 0.63
N ASP A 162 2.07 -10.13 1.24
CA ASP A 162 3.51 -10.21 1.26
C ASP A 162 4.00 -10.86 2.55
N GLU A 163 5.16 -11.52 2.46
CA GLU A 163 5.82 -12.25 3.55
C GLU A 163 6.68 -11.31 4.43
N HIS A 164 6.76 -10.04 4.04
CA HIS A 164 7.58 -9.06 4.73
C HIS A 164 6.86 -8.45 5.95
N ILE A 165 7.68 -7.91 6.87
CA ILE A 165 7.18 -7.12 7.98
C ILE A 165 6.45 -5.86 7.47
N THR A 166 5.53 -5.38 8.27
CA THR A 166 4.61 -4.31 7.89
C THR A 166 5.30 -2.95 7.77
N SER A 167 6.16 -2.62 8.72
CA SER A 167 6.91 -1.36 8.74
C SER A 167 8.04 -1.40 9.79
N ALA A 168 8.87 -0.37 9.82
CA ALA A 168 9.89 -0.21 10.87
C ALA A 168 9.27 -0.04 12.28
N LEU A 169 8.03 0.40 12.38
CA LEU A 169 7.31 0.59 13.65
C LEU A 169 6.58 -0.65 14.13
N ASP A 170 6.18 -1.52 13.20
CA ASP A 170 5.42 -2.73 13.49
C ASP A 170 6.05 -3.92 12.76
N LYS A 171 6.52 -4.87 13.55
CA LYS A 171 7.24 -6.06 13.07
C LYS A 171 6.32 -7.23 12.72
N ARG A 172 5.01 -7.07 12.88
CA ARG A 172 4.05 -8.08 12.44
C ARG A 172 4.08 -8.21 10.92
N PHE A 173 3.78 -9.40 10.43
CA PHE A 173 3.73 -9.66 9.00
C PHE A 173 2.51 -9.02 8.35
N GLN A 174 2.65 -8.56 7.12
CA GLN A 174 1.58 -7.84 6.41
C GLN A 174 0.29 -8.65 6.33
N LEU A 175 0.40 -9.97 6.16
CA LEU A 175 -0.75 -10.88 6.06
C LEU A 175 -1.67 -10.81 7.28
N GLU A 176 -1.13 -10.60 8.48
CA GLU A 176 -1.90 -10.52 9.73
C GLU A 176 -2.90 -9.35 9.73
N PHE A 177 -2.54 -8.24 9.06
CA PHE A 177 -3.38 -7.06 8.99
C PHE A 177 -4.59 -7.21 8.08
N TYR A 178 -4.47 -7.99 7.01
CA TYR A 178 -5.52 -8.04 5.99
C TYR A 178 -6.77 -8.79 6.43
N ARG A 179 -6.68 -9.69 7.44
CA ARG A 179 -7.82 -10.47 7.96
C ARG A 179 -8.69 -11.00 6.82
N PRO A 180 -8.19 -11.91 5.99
CA PRO A 180 -8.86 -12.38 4.80
C PRO A 180 -10.20 -13.07 5.12
N HIS A 181 -11.20 -12.90 4.25
CA HIS A 181 -12.38 -13.75 4.24
C HIS A 181 -12.09 -15.02 3.42
N ILE A 182 -11.23 -14.88 2.39
CA ILE A 182 -10.73 -15.98 1.57
C ILE A 182 -9.21 -15.81 1.48
N ALA A 183 -8.46 -16.81 1.94
CA ALA A 183 -7.02 -16.88 1.81
C ALA A 183 -6.63 -17.97 0.79
N ILE A 184 -5.76 -17.62 -0.15
CA ILE A 184 -5.18 -18.55 -1.12
C ILE A 184 -3.69 -18.59 -0.88
N LEU A 185 -3.19 -19.75 -0.42
CA LEU A 185 -1.77 -20.01 -0.24
C LEU A 185 -1.26 -20.76 -1.46
N THR A 186 -0.36 -20.13 -2.23
CA THR A 186 0.13 -20.69 -3.49
C THR A 186 1.27 -21.67 -3.30
N ASN A 187 2.18 -21.33 -2.40
CA ASN A 187 3.37 -22.12 -2.10
C ASN A 187 3.95 -21.64 -0.76
N LEU A 188 4.49 -22.55 0.03
CA LEU A 188 5.22 -22.27 1.28
C LEU A 188 6.65 -22.76 1.12
N SER A 189 7.54 -21.89 0.71
CA SER A 189 8.96 -22.18 0.53
C SER A 189 9.79 -21.09 1.20
N TRP A 190 10.29 -21.39 2.37
CA TRP A 190 11.17 -20.48 3.10
C TRP A 190 12.45 -20.19 2.33
N SER A 191 12.94 -18.99 2.41
CA SER A 191 14.25 -18.56 1.96
C SER A 191 14.85 -17.55 2.93
N THR A 192 16.16 -17.39 2.90
CA THR A 192 16.88 -16.38 3.72
C THR A 192 16.58 -14.94 3.32
N GLU A 193 15.85 -14.72 2.24
CA GLU A 193 15.42 -13.39 1.77
C GLU A 193 14.11 -12.92 2.44
N THR A 194 13.43 -13.83 3.16
CA THR A 194 12.21 -13.48 3.92
C THR A 194 12.59 -12.86 5.26
N ASP A 195 11.66 -12.12 5.87
CA ASP A 195 11.84 -11.57 7.22
C ASP A 195 11.68 -12.62 8.34
N HIS A 196 11.40 -13.88 7.98
CA HIS A 196 11.30 -15.00 8.90
C HIS A 196 12.69 -15.59 9.20
N ALA A 197 13.06 -15.64 10.46
CA ALA A 197 14.40 -16.06 10.89
C ALA A 197 14.69 -17.55 10.63
N THR A 198 13.68 -18.39 10.66
CA THR A 198 13.78 -19.84 10.47
C THR A 198 12.64 -20.39 9.62
N PRO A 199 12.82 -21.59 9.02
CA PRO A 199 11.74 -22.28 8.31
C PRO A 199 10.49 -22.55 9.16
N GLU A 200 10.69 -22.82 10.46
CA GLU A 200 9.61 -23.12 11.40
C GLU A 200 8.79 -21.87 11.77
N ALA A 201 9.40 -20.69 11.64
CA ALA A 201 8.73 -19.41 11.87
C ALA A 201 7.95 -18.92 10.64
N TYR A 202 8.26 -19.48 9.46
CA TYR A 202 7.59 -19.21 8.20
C TYR A 202 6.28 -19.96 8.07
#